data_279edb185163c4a2908c76b84733d5bc
#
_entry.id   279edb185163c4a2908c76b84733d5bc
#
_cell.length_a   1.000
_cell.length_b   1.000
_cell.length_c   1.000
_cell.angle_alpha   90.00
_cell.angle_beta   90.00
_cell.angle_gamma   90.00
#
_symmetry.space_group_name_H-M   'P 1'
#
loop_
_entity.id
_entity.type
_entity.pdbx_description
1 polymer ?
#
loop_
_entity_poly.entity_id
_entity_poly.type
_entity_poly.pdbx_seq_one_letter_code
_entity_poly.pdbx_strand_id
1 'polypeptide(L)'
;LLLSALAGSAWAGEILATVKSAKMLRCGVSTGIAGFSERGADGVWRGMDVDFCRAVAAAVIGDATRVSYKALPTLARFPALMSGEIDILARNTTWSLRREVMLGIVFTGPLAYSTQGVLVGSQSDIRDIPDLDKTKICVVRDSTQDVSLNFWAMRKGLRLEKLDFDNDEQARESFFKGQCQGYASDAMLLASLRLTAPGGKDAYRIIKDDSTLDPLSPAVRQGDNEWRQLVEAVWASLLLAQEFGLGQAAFAPGAPTSPPKEVFLSKSDTLAKSFGIEPGWAARALAAVGNYGEMYRRNLGAESPLDLEEGPNRLWSQGGLMIPPDF
;
A
#
# COMPACT_ATOMS: atom_id res chain seq x y z
N LEU A 1 -9.85 7.72 53.18
CA LEU A 1 -10.28 7.32 51.82
C LEU A 1 -9.31 7.96 50.82
N LEU A 2 -8.24 7.22 50.46
CA LEU A 2 -7.37 7.59 49.34
C LEU A 2 -8.03 7.11 48.04
N LEU A 3 -8.50 8.02 47.21
CA LEU A 3 -8.79 7.75 45.81
C LEU A 3 -7.48 7.68 45.04
N SER A 4 -7.04 6.47 44.70
CA SER A 4 -6.00 6.25 43.71
C SER A 4 -6.59 6.57 42.35
N ALA A 5 -6.28 7.76 41.83
CA ALA A 5 -6.50 8.08 40.42
C ALA A 5 -5.55 7.19 39.60
N LEU A 6 -6.07 6.11 39.04
CA LEU A 6 -5.45 5.42 37.93
C LEU A 6 -5.43 6.38 36.73
N ALA A 7 -4.35 7.15 36.63
CA ALA A 7 -4.04 7.85 35.42
C ALA A 7 -3.84 6.79 34.33
N GLY A 8 -4.81 6.66 33.43
CA GLY A 8 -4.63 5.91 32.21
C GLY A 8 -3.42 6.48 31.48
N SER A 9 -2.35 5.71 31.46
CA SER A 9 -1.15 6.03 30.70
C SER A 9 -1.57 6.20 29.26
N ALA A 10 -1.42 7.41 28.73
CA ALA A 10 -1.54 7.65 27.31
C ALA A 10 -0.55 6.72 26.60
N TRP A 11 -1.02 5.94 25.66
CA TRP A 11 -0.25 4.99 24.86
C TRP A 11 0.64 5.70 23.82
N ALA A 12 1.11 6.91 24.10
CA ALA A 12 1.96 7.70 23.24
C ALA A 12 3.34 7.03 23.13
N GLY A 13 3.75 6.68 21.90
CA GLY A 13 5.08 6.17 21.60
C GLY A 13 5.34 4.69 21.92
N GLU A 14 4.34 3.90 22.30
CA GLU A 14 4.55 2.49 22.68
C GLU A 14 5.04 1.62 21.49
N ILE A 15 4.48 1.85 20.28
CA ILE A 15 4.90 1.06 19.11
C ILE A 15 6.32 1.44 18.72
N LEU A 16 6.64 2.73 18.68
CA LEU A 16 8.00 3.19 18.38
C LEU A 16 9.01 2.62 19.36
N ALA A 17 8.73 2.66 20.68
CA ALA A 17 9.59 2.09 21.70
C ALA A 17 9.77 0.58 21.51
N THR A 18 8.69 -0.14 21.18
CA THR A 18 8.72 -1.59 20.91
C THR A 18 9.59 -1.91 19.71
N VAL A 19 9.40 -1.21 18.59
CA VAL A 19 10.18 -1.40 17.35
C VAL A 19 11.67 -1.13 17.59
N LYS A 20 12.00 -0.06 18.33
CA LYS A 20 13.38 0.29 18.67
C LYS A 20 14.03 -0.76 19.59
N SER A 21 13.33 -1.22 20.62
CA SER A 21 13.87 -2.19 21.60
C SER A 21 14.03 -3.58 20.97
N ALA A 22 13.06 -4.02 20.16
CA ALA A 22 13.11 -5.28 19.45
C ALA A 22 14.09 -5.26 18.26
N LYS A 23 14.48 -4.07 17.80
CA LYS A 23 15.24 -3.86 16.54
C LYS A 23 14.62 -4.62 15.39
N MET A 24 13.29 -4.63 15.29
CA MET A 24 12.52 -5.34 14.28
C MET A 24 11.19 -4.63 14.07
N LEU A 25 10.85 -4.36 12.81
CA LEU A 25 9.53 -3.88 12.38
C LEU A 25 8.66 -5.07 11.95
N ARG A 26 7.48 -5.24 12.53
CA ARG A 26 6.51 -6.25 12.10
C ARG A 26 5.56 -5.65 11.06
N CYS A 27 5.72 -6.05 9.81
CA CYS A 27 4.97 -5.51 8.67
C CYS A 27 3.97 -6.54 8.15
N GLY A 28 2.68 -6.20 8.14
CA GLY A 28 1.63 -6.99 7.51
C GLY A 28 1.56 -6.68 6.01
N VAL A 29 1.67 -7.72 5.20
CA VAL A 29 1.69 -7.64 3.72
C VAL A 29 0.65 -8.57 3.11
N SER A 30 0.45 -8.53 1.79
CA SER A 30 -0.46 -9.46 1.09
C SER A 30 0.12 -10.88 1.03
N THR A 31 -0.73 -11.82 0.65
CA THR A 31 -0.33 -13.24 0.51
C THR A 31 0.42 -13.56 -0.79
N GLY A 32 0.74 -12.54 -1.60
CA GLY A 32 1.47 -12.66 -2.85
C GLY A 32 0.77 -11.90 -3.98
N ILE A 33 1.11 -10.60 -4.13
CA ILE A 33 0.63 -9.73 -5.21
C ILE A 33 1.86 -9.10 -5.84
N ALA A 34 2.17 -9.49 -7.08
CA ALA A 34 3.31 -8.96 -7.82
C ALA A 34 3.26 -7.43 -7.89
N GLY A 35 4.41 -6.80 -7.67
CA GLY A 35 4.54 -5.34 -7.61
C GLY A 35 4.17 -4.70 -6.27
N PHE A 36 3.36 -5.33 -5.41
CA PHE A 36 2.99 -4.83 -4.08
C PHE A 36 3.73 -5.56 -2.97
N SER A 37 3.47 -6.84 -2.80
CA SER A 37 4.20 -7.68 -1.87
C SER A 37 4.19 -9.13 -2.35
N GLU A 38 5.33 -9.59 -2.81
CA GLU A 38 5.54 -10.92 -3.33
C GLU A 38 6.80 -11.52 -2.73
N ARG A 39 6.73 -12.81 -2.37
CA ARG A 39 7.89 -13.54 -1.92
C ARG A 39 8.44 -14.36 -3.07
N GLY A 40 9.64 -14.00 -3.53
CA GLY A 40 10.32 -14.70 -4.61
C GLY A 40 10.69 -16.14 -4.24
N ALA A 41 11.08 -16.93 -5.23
CA ALA A 41 11.56 -18.31 -5.03
C ALA A 41 12.84 -18.37 -4.15
N ASP A 42 13.61 -17.28 -4.10
CA ASP A 42 14.75 -17.06 -3.22
C ASP A 42 14.35 -16.72 -1.77
N GLY A 43 13.06 -16.69 -1.48
CA GLY A 43 12.51 -16.36 -0.16
C GLY A 43 12.51 -14.86 0.19
N VAL A 44 12.97 -13.99 -0.71
CA VAL A 44 13.06 -12.54 -0.49
C VAL A 44 11.73 -11.86 -0.87
N TRP A 45 11.22 -11.01 0.03
CA TRP A 45 10.05 -10.19 -0.23
C TRP A 45 10.43 -8.99 -1.10
N ARG A 46 9.54 -8.65 -2.08
CA ARG A 46 9.68 -7.52 -3.01
C ARG A 46 8.34 -6.85 -3.24
N GLY A 47 8.36 -5.58 -3.65
CA GLY A 47 7.18 -4.82 -4.03
C GLY A 47 7.06 -3.48 -3.30
N MET A 48 6.10 -2.66 -3.70
CA MET A 48 5.88 -1.30 -3.20
C MET A 48 5.62 -1.26 -1.69
N ASP A 49 4.76 -2.17 -1.18
CA ASP A 49 4.45 -2.29 0.24
C ASP A 49 5.67 -2.74 1.05
N VAL A 50 6.47 -3.65 0.47
CA VAL A 50 7.71 -4.18 1.07
C VAL A 50 8.77 -3.10 1.17
N ASP A 51 8.97 -2.35 0.10
CA ASP A 51 9.95 -1.25 0.07
C ASP A 51 9.56 -0.17 1.07
N PHE A 52 8.27 0.14 1.22
CA PHE A 52 7.82 1.09 2.24
C PHE A 52 8.16 0.62 3.66
N CYS A 53 7.91 -0.65 3.99
CA CYS A 53 8.31 -1.20 5.30
C CYS A 53 9.84 -1.17 5.51
N ARG A 54 10.63 -1.40 4.45
CA ARG A 54 12.09 -1.24 4.48
C ARG A 54 12.51 0.20 4.75
N ALA A 55 11.85 1.18 4.13
CA ALA A 55 12.09 2.59 4.37
C ALA A 55 11.84 2.96 5.84
N VAL A 56 10.71 2.51 6.40
CA VAL A 56 10.38 2.72 7.82
C VAL A 56 11.42 2.07 8.74
N ALA A 57 11.81 0.82 8.48
CA ALA A 57 12.84 0.14 9.27
C ALA A 57 14.20 0.84 9.18
N ALA A 58 14.62 1.26 8.00
CA ALA A 58 15.85 2.03 7.81
C ALA A 58 15.82 3.36 8.55
N ALA A 59 14.69 4.07 8.54
CA ALA A 59 14.54 5.33 9.27
C ALA A 59 14.64 5.14 10.79
N VAL A 60 13.93 4.16 11.33
CA VAL A 60 13.74 3.97 12.78
C VAL A 60 14.88 3.18 13.43
N ILE A 61 15.31 2.10 12.78
CA ILE A 61 16.25 1.11 13.32
C ILE A 61 17.66 1.33 12.75
N GLY A 62 17.76 1.99 11.58
CA GLY A 62 19.03 2.15 10.86
C GLY A 62 19.36 0.98 9.91
N ASP A 63 18.47 0.00 9.77
CA ASP A 63 18.70 -1.20 8.96
C ASP A 63 17.40 -1.64 8.25
N ALA A 64 17.37 -1.51 6.94
CA ALA A 64 16.24 -1.88 6.08
C ALA A 64 15.92 -3.38 6.07
N THR A 65 16.84 -4.22 6.53
CA THR A 65 16.66 -5.68 6.59
C THR A 65 15.92 -6.12 7.85
N ARG A 66 15.72 -5.23 8.81
CA ARG A 66 15.08 -5.49 10.11
C ARG A 66 13.55 -5.42 10.00
N VAL A 67 12.99 -6.15 9.06
CA VAL A 67 11.55 -6.29 8.86
C VAL A 67 11.14 -7.74 8.93
N SER A 68 10.16 -8.04 9.79
CA SER A 68 9.46 -9.32 9.83
C SER A 68 8.15 -9.19 9.06
N TYR A 69 8.05 -9.83 7.92
CA TYR A 69 6.86 -9.79 7.08
C TYR A 69 5.87 -10.87 7.49
N LYS A 70 4.59 -10.46 7.67
CA LYS A 70 3.48 -11.36 7.91
C LYS A 70 2.52 -11.29 6.72
N ALA A 71 2.40 -12.39 5.99
CA ALA A 71 1.42 -12.53 4.92
C ALA A 71 0.01 -12.65 5.52
N LEU A 72 -0.91 -11.76 5.12
CA LEU A 72 -2.26 -11.67 5.69
C LEU A 72 -3.31 -11.75 4.59
N PRO A 73 -4.26 -12.71 4.68
CA PRO A 73 -5.48 -12.68 3.88
C PRO A 73 -6.30 -11.42 4.14
N THR A 74 -7.20 -11.08 3.21
CA THR A 74 -7.99 -9.84 3.26
C THR A 74 -8.73 -9.64 4.59
N LEU A 75 -9.39 -10.67 5.11
CA LEU A 75 -10.16 -10.56 6.36
C LEU A 75 -9.29 -10.53 7.63
N ALA A 76 -8.06 -11.06 7.58
CA ALA A 76 -7.16 -11.10 8.74
C ALA A 76 -6.36 -9.82 8.97
N ARG A 77 -6.26 -8.92 7.96
CA ARG A 77 -5.36 -7.77 7.98
C ARG A 77 -5.63 -6.78 9.11
N PHE A 78 -6.90 -6.41 9.30
CA PHE A 78 -7.28 -5.46 10.36
C PHE A 78 -7.23 -6.08 11.75
N PRO A 79 -7.75 -7.30 12.00
CA PRO A 79 -7.54 -7.97 13.27
C PRO A 79 -6.08 -8.08 13.70
N ALA A 80 -5.17 -8.41 12.77
CA ALA A 80 -3.74 -8.49 13.05
C ALA A 80 -3.13 -7.13 13.44
N LEU A 81 -3.56 -6.03 12.79
CA LEU A 81 -3.12 -4.68 13.16
C LEU A 81 -3.66 -4.27 14.52
N MET A 82 -4.96 -4.47 14.77
CA MET A 82 -5.63 -4.07 16.01
C MET A 82 -5.11 -4.83 17.22
N SER A 83 -4.81 -6.13 17.09
CA SER A 83 -4.26 -6.95 18.18
C SER A 83 -2.78 -6.67 18.51
N GLY A 84 -2.10 -5.87 17.67
CA GLY A 84 -0.67 -5.60 17.84
C GLY A 84 0.23 -6.73 17.35
N GLU A 85 -0.28 -7.65 16.56
CA GLU A 85 0.53 -8.69 15.92
C GLU A 85 1.48 -8.11 14.86
N ILE A 86 1.10 -7.00 14.26
CA ILE A 86 1.90 -6.17 13.36
C ILE A 86 1.94 -4.72 13.84
N ASP A 87 3.00 -4.01 13.48
CA ASP A 87 3.21 -2.60 13.82
C ASP A 87 2.69 -1.67 12.72
N ILE A 88 2.73 -2.13 11.48
CA ILE A 88 2.24 -1.45 10.29
C ILE A 88 1.59 -2.45 9.34
N LEU A 89 0.49 -2.06 8.73
CA LEU A 89 -0.16 -2.78 7.65
C LEU A 89 0.16 -2.06 6.34
N ALA A 90 1.04 -2.64 5.51
CA ALA A 90 1.30 -2.20 4.14
C ALA A 90 0.86 -3.34 3.19
N ARG A 91 -0.40 -3.27 2.75
CA ARG A 91 -1.09 -4.36 2.06
C ARG A 91 -2.13 -3.82 1.07
N ASN A 92 -1.69 -2.97 0.15
CA ASN A 92 -2.57 -2.43 -0.91
C ASN A 92 -4.02 -2.17 -0.40
N THR A 93 -4.12 -1.53 0.77
CA THR A 93 -5.41 -1.35 1.46
C THR A 93 -5.98 0.02 1.14
N THR A 94 -7.18 0.07 0.56
CA THR A 94 -7.88 1.33 0.26
C THR A 94 -8.15 2.11 1.54
N TRP A 95 -7.69 3.34 1.61
CA TRP A 95 -8.03 4.30 2.65
C TRP A 95 -9.51 4.66 2.59
N SER A 96 -10.20 4.54 3.70
CA SER A 96 -11.56 5.05 3.83
C SER A 96 -11.85 5.52 5.25
N LEU A 97 -12.59 6.61 5.38
CA LEU A 97 -13.02 7.14 6.68
C LEU A 97 -13.81 6.11 7.49
N ARG A 98 -14.63 5.28 6.83
CA ARG A 98 -15.35 4.20 7.49
C ARG A 98 -14.41 3.26 8.23
N ARG A 99 -13.30 2.86 7.58
CA ARG A 99 -12.30 1.96 8.20
C ARG A 99 -11.60 2.63 9.39
N GLU A 100 -11.22 3.88 9.27
CA GLU A 100 -10.60 4.62 10.38
C GLU A 100 -11.55 4.71 11.58
N VAL A 101 -12.78 5.19 11.37
CA VAL A 101 -13.74 5.41 12.44
C VAL A 101 -14.21 4.10 13.08
N MET A 102 -14.44 3.06 12.28
CA MET A 102 -15.04 1.81 12.76
C MET A 102 -14.01 0.81 13.31
N LEU A 103 -12.74 0.90 12.89
CA LEU A 103 -11.74 -0.10 13.22
C LEU A 103 -10.64 0.43 14.15
N GLY A 104 -10.63 1.71 14.51
CA GLY A 104 -9.58 2.27 15.36
C GLY A 104 -8.18 2.20 14.75
N ILE A 105 -8.10 2.45 13.46
CA ILE A 105 -6.87 2.52 12.67
C ILE A 105 -6.73 3.90 12.03
N VAL A 106 -5.53 4.24 11.56
CA VAL A 106 -5.26 5.48 10.82
C VAL A 106 -4.40 5.15 9.61
N PHE A 107 -4.79 5.68 8.45
CA PHE A 107 -3.97 5.58 7.24
C PHE A 107 -2.94 6.70 7.20
N THR A 108 -1.76 6.43 6.60
CA THR A 108 -0.60 7.33 6.71
C THR A 108 -0.27 8.08 5.42
N GLY A 109 -0.79 7.70 4.31
CA GLY A 109 -0.54 8.34 3.02
C GLY A 109 -0.51 7.31 1.89
N PRO A 110 -1.02 7.64 0.71
CA PRO A 110 -1.15 6.67 -0.36
C PRO A 110 0.21 6.26 -0.93
N LEU A 111 0.43 4.96 -1.10
CA LEU A 111 1.53 4.41 -1.87
C LEU A 111 1.17 4.28 -3.35
N ALA A 112 -0.11 4.12 -3.66
CA ALA A 112 -0.61 4.12 -5.02
C ALA A 112 -2.08 4.56 -5.07
N TYR A 113 -2.49 5.13 -6.18
CA TYR A 113 -3.88 5.30 -6.55
C TYR A 113 -4.25 4.26 -7.61
N SER A 114 -5.34 3.55 -7.41
CA SER A 114 -5.88 2.57 -8.34
C SER A 114 -7.34 2.86 -8.65
N THR A 115 -7.84 2.34 -9.76
CA THR A 115 -9.27 2.35 -10.08
C THR A 115 -9.89 1.00 -9.78
N GLN A 116 -11.21 0.93 -9.67
CA GLN A 116 -11.93 -0.34 -9.62
C GLN A 116 -11.93 -1.00 -10.99
N GLY A 117 -11.95 -2.34 -11.01
CA GLY A 117 -12.00 -3.08 -12.26
C GLY A 117 -12.62 -4.47 -12.13
N VAL A 118 -12.91 -5.06 -13.28
CA VAL A 118 -13.34 -6.45 -13.41
C VAL A 118 -12.45 -7.13 -14.44
N LEU A 119 -11.80 -8.22 -14.06
CA LEU A 119 -11.08 -9.10 -14.95
C LEU A 119 -12.06 -10.04 -15.64
N VAL A 120 -12.03 -10.11 -16.96
CA VAL A 120 -12.86 -10.99 -17.77
C VAL A 120 -12.01 -11.71 -18.81
N GLY A 121 -12.49 -12.84 -19.33
CA GLY A 121 -11.82 -13.52 -20.44
C GLY A 121 -11.75 -12.62 -21.69
N SER A 122 -10.63 -12.60 -22.39
CA SER A 122 -10.46 -11.77 -23.61
C SER A 122 -11.40 -12.19 -24.74
N GLN A 123 -11.87 -13.43 -24.72
CA GLN A 123 -12.84 -13.98 -25.72
C GLN A 123 -14.30 -13.77 -25.32
N SER A 124 -14.58 -13.23 -24.12
CA SER A 124 -15.95 -12.92 -23.69
C SER A 124 -16.51 -11.73 -24.49
N ASP A 125 -17.83 -11.62 -24.53
CA ASP A 125 -18.51 -10.46 -25.14
C ASP A 125 -18.49 -9.22 -24.24
N ILE A 126 -17.98 -9.33 -23.00
CA ILE A 126 -17.89 -8.23 -22.05
C ILE A 126 -16.74 -7.32 -22.46
N ARG A 127 -17.05 -6.11 -22.91
CA ARG A 127 -16.10 -5.10 -23.40
C ARG A 127 -16.03 -3.88 -22.48
N ASP A 128 -17.15 -3.55 -21.84
CA ASP A 128 -17.32 -2.36 -21.01
C ASP A 128 -18.25 -2.67 -19.82
N ILE A 129 -18.39 -1.73 -18.89
CA ILE A 129 -19.20 -1.87 -17.66
C ILE A 129 -20.66 -2.23 -17.96
N PRO A 130 -21.36 -1.62 -18.97
CA PRO A 130 -22.73 -2.02 -19.31
C PRO A 130 -22.89 -3.50 -19.66
N ASP A 131 -21.87 -4.12 -20.25
CA ASP A 131 -21.90 -5.54 -20.66
C ASP A 131 -21.87 -6.50 -19.44
N LEU A 132 -21.61 -5.97 -18.24
CA LEU A 132 -21.68 -6.74 -17.00
C LEU A 132 -23.13 -7.04 -16.57
N ASP A 133 -24.19 -6.47 -17.22
CA ASP A 133 -25.58 -6.79 -16.85
C ASP A 133 -25.83 -8.29 -16.92
N LYS A 134 -26.47 -8.84 -15.88
CA LYS A 134 -26.79 -10.28 -15.72
C LYS A 134 -25.57 -11.21 -15.69
N THR A 135 -24.40 -10.68 -15.38
CA THR A 135 -23.21 -11.51 -15.19
C THR A 135 -23.01 -11.90 -13.73
N LYS A 136 -22.33 -13.03 -13.57
CA LYS A 136 -21.87 -13.51 -12.27
C LYS A 136 -20.45 -13.03 -12.03
N ILE A 137 -20.24 -12.29 -10.93
CA ILE A 137 -18.96 -11.67 -10.57
C ILE A 137 -18.44 -12.27 -9.27
N CYS A 138 -17.24 -12.86 -9.32
CA CYS A 138 -16.50 -13.27 -8.13
C CYS A 138 -15.94 -12.02 -7.43
N VAL A 139 -16.10 -11.92 -6.12
CA VAL A 139 -15.59 -10.80 -5.32
C VAL A 139 -15.24 -11.26 -3.91
N VAL A 140 -14.28 -10.59 -3.28
CA VAL A 140 -13.96 -10.83 -1.86
C VAL A 140 -14.90 -9.99 -1.00
N ARG A 141 -15.62 -10.64 -0.09
CA ARG A 141 -16.53 -9.95 0.84
C ARG A 141 -15.81 -8.93 1.71
N ASP A 142 -16.52 -7.89 2.13
CA ASP A 142 -16.00 -6.80 2.96
C ASP A 142 -14.80 -6.05 2.34
N SER A 143 -14.54 -6.25 1.05
CA SER A 143 -13.62 -5.44 0.27
C SER A 143 -14.30 -4.15 -0.20
N THR A 144 -13.50 -3.17 -0.66
CA THR A 144 -14.05 -1.97 -1.31
C THR A 144 -14.71 -2.33 -2.64
N GLN A 145 -14.23 -3.36 -3.31
CA GLN A 145 -14.78 -3.87 -4.58
C GLN A 145 -16.18 -4.43 -4.42
N ASP A 146 -16.44 -5.14 -3.31
CA ASP A 146 -17.78 -5.63 -3.00
C ASP A 146 -18.79 -4.47 -2.84
N VAL A 147 -18.38 -3.40 -2.15
CA VAL A 147 -19.20 -2.18 -2.02
C VAL A 147 -19.37 -1.49 -3.38
N SER A 148 -18.30 -1.39 -4.17
CA SER A 148 -18.32 -0.73 -5.48
C SER A 148 -19.21 -1.45 -6.48
N LEU A 149 -19.22 -2.77 -6.51
CA LEU A 149 -20.13 -3.54 -7.38
C LEU A 149 -21.60 -3.23 -7.11
N ASN A 150 -21.99 -3.12 -5.84
CA ASN A 150 -23.36 -2.74 -5.48
C ASN A 150 -23.68 -1.31 -5.97
N PHE A 151 -22.71 -0.41 -5.86
CA PHE A 151 -22.87 0.98 -6.30
C PHE A 151 -22.96 1.09 -7.84
N TRP A 152 -22.15 0.31 -8.58
CA TRP A 152 -22.26 0.22 -10.03
C TRP A 152 -23.59 -0.34 -10.48
N ALA A 153 -24.02 -1.45 -9.86
CA ALA A 153 -25.32 -2.04 -10.15
C ALA A 153 -26.44 -1.01 -10.00
N MET A 154 -26.44 -0.25 -8.91
CA MET A 154 -27.43 0.81 -8.68
C MET A 154 -27.32 1.95 -9.70
N ARG A 155 -26.11 2.52 -9.89
CA ARG A 155 -25.89 3.70 -10.77
C ARG A 155 -26.09 3.43 -12.25
N LYS A 156 -25.70 2.24 -12.70
CA LYS A 156 -25.74 1.85 -14.12
C LYS A 156 -26.95 1.00 -14.46
N GLY A 157 -27.82 0.69 -13.47
CA GLY A 157 -29.00 -0.16 -13.67
C GLY A 157 -28.65 -1.62 -13.99
N LEU A 158 -27.49 -2.11 -13.51
CA LEU A 158 -27.02 -3.47 -13.76
C LEU A 158 -27.61 -4.46 -12.77
N ARG A 159 -27.86 -5.68 -13.22
CA ARG A 159 -28.29 -6.82 -12.42
C ARG A 159 -27.12 -7.79 -12.31
N LEU A 160 -26.29 -7.61 -11.28
CA LEU A 160 -25.13 -8.45 -11.05
C LEU A 160 -25.48 -9.58 -10.07
N GLU A 161 -25.03 -10.79 -10.36
CA GLU A 161 -25.00 -11.88 -9.40
C GLU A 161 -23.61 -11.92 -8.77
N LYS A 162 -23.50 -11.56 -7.47
CA LYS A 162 -22.22 -11.64 -6.76
C LYS A 162 -22.00 -13.03 -6.21
N LEU A 163 -20.80 -13.53 -6.40
CA LEU A 163 -20.31 -14.74 -5.74
C LEU A 163 -19.21 -14.31 -4.76
N ASP A 164 -19.56 -14.32 -3.46
CA ASP A 164 -18.73 -13.79 -2.38
C ASP A 164 -17.77 -14.84 -1.83
N PHE A 165 -16.49 -14.44 -1.66
CA PHE A 165 -15.43 -15.29 -1.13
C PHE A 165 -14.76 -14.66 0.09
N ASP A 166 -14.13 -15.48 0.94
CA ASP A 166 -13.43 -15.03 2.14
C ASP A 166 -12.02 -14.46 1.84
N ASN A 167 -11.43 -14.87 0.73
CA ASN A 167 -10.09 -14.42 0.34
C ASN A 167 -9.91 -14.39 -1.18
N ASP A 168 -8.85 -13.68 -1.58
CA ASP A 168 -8.52 -13.45 -2.99
C ASP A 168 -8.19 -14.75 -3.74
N GLU A 169 -7.59 -15.73 -3.08
CA GLU A 169 -7.20 -17.00 -3.69
C GLU A 169 -8.43 -17.80 -4.15
N GLN A 170 -9.41 -17.96 -3.26
CA GLN A 170 -10.65 -18.65 -3.58
C GLN A 170 -11.45 -17.96 -4.68
N ALA A 171 -11.57 -16.60 -4.61
CA ALA A 171 -12.26 -15.83 -5.63
C ALA A 171 -11.59 -15.96 -7.00
N ARG A 172 -10.28 -15.87 -7.04
CA ARG A 172 -9.45 -16.00 -8.23
C ARG A 172 -9.53 -17.41 -8.84
N GLU A 173 -9.40 -18.45 -8.02
CA GLU A 173 -9.54 -19.82 -8.49
C GLU A 173 -10.92 -20.11 -9.06
N SER A 174 -11.98 -19.62 -8.41
CA SER A 174 -13.35 -19.80 -8.88
C SER A 174 -13.59 -19.10 -10.23
N PHE A 175 -13.01 -17.92 -10.41
CA PHE A 175 -13.02 -17.23 -11.69
C PHE A 175 -12.29 -18.03 -12.78
N PHE A 176 -11.07 -18.51 -12.51
CA PHE A 176 -10.32 -19.30 -13.50
C PHE A 176 -10.93 -20.67 -13.80
N LYS A 177 -11.73 -21.22 -12.88
CA LYS A 177 -12.54 -22.43 -13.10
C LYS A 177 -13.86 -22.15 -13.86
N GLY A 178 -14.12 -20.88 -14.23
CA GLY A 178 -15.31 -20.48 -15.00
C GLY A 178 -16.60 -20.42 -14.17
N GLN A 179 -16.53 -20.37 -12.84
CA GLN A 179 -17.71 -20.24 -11.98
C GLN A 179 -18.30 -18.83 -12.02
N CYS A 180 -17.49 -17.83 -12.40
CA CYS A 180 -17.87 -16.45 -12.61
C CYS A 180 -17.40 -15.97 -13.99
N GLN A 181 -18.14 -15.05 -14.62
CA GLN A 181 -17.73 -14.40 -15.86
C GLN A 181 -16.72 -13.29 -15.64
N GLY A 182 -16.66 -12.73 -14.42
CA GLY A 182 -15.69 -11.72 -14.05
C GLY A 182 -15.20 -11.87 -12.62
N TYR A 183 -14.03 -11.29 -12.34
CA TYR A 183 -13.45 -11.16 -11.01
C TYR A 183 -13.18 -9.69 -10.71
N ALA A 184 -13.84 -9.16 -9.68
CA ALA A 184 -13.74 -7.75 -9.29
C ALA A 184 -12.59 -7.53 -8.30
N SER A 185 -11.71 -6.58 -8.61
CA SER A 185 -10.64 -6.13 -7.73
C SER A 185 -10.12 -4.76 -8.18
N ASP A 186 -9.10 -4.21 -7.50
CA ASP A 186 -8.37 -3.03 -7.98
C ASP A 186 -7.71 -3.33 -9.32
N ALA A 187 -7.77 -2.39 -10.26
CA ALA A 187 -7.21 -2.57 -11.60
C ALA A 187 -5.70 -2.90 -11.58
N MET A 188 -4.94 -2.34 -10.63
CA MET A 188 -3.52 -2.65 -10.47
C MET A 188 -3.30 -4.08 -9.98
N LEU A 189 -4.15 -4.58 -9.07
CA LEU A 189 -4.12 -5.96 -8.60
C LEU A 189 -4.52 -6.93 -9.72
N LEU A 190 -5.52 -6.57 -10.52
CA LEU A 190 -5.90 -7.35 -11.70
C LEU A 190 -4.78 -7.41 -12.75
N ALA A 191 -4.03 -6.32 -12.91
CA ALA A 191 -2.84 -6.31 -13.77
C ALA A 191 -1.77 -7.28 -13.25
N SER A 192 -1.50 -7.27 -11.93
CA SER A 192 -0.60 -8.24 -11.29
C SER A 192 -1.06 -9.68 -11.53
N LEU A 193 -2.35 -9.95 -11.35
CA LEU A 193 -2.92 -11.27 -11.54
C LEU A 193 -2.76 -11.78 -12.97
N ARG A 194 -2.89 -10.90 -13.96
CA ARG A 194 -2.72 -11.26 -15.38
C ARG A 194 -1.35 -11.83 -15.71
N LEU A 195 -0.30 -11.44 -15.00
CA LEU A 195 1.07 -11.94 -15.24
C LEU A 195 1.18 -13.46 -15.03
N THR A 196 0.40 -13.99 -14.08
CA THR A 196 0.43 -15.41 -13.70
C THR A 196 -0.85 -16.17 -14.05
N ALA A 197 -1.77 -15.50 -14.78
CA ALA A 197 -3.06 -16.09 -15.14
C ALA A 197 -2.92 -17.28 -16.09
N PRO A 198 -3.77 -18.32 -16.00
CA PRO A 198 -3.80 -19.42 -16.95
C PRO A 198 -4.02 -18.90 -18.39
N GLY A 199 -3.19 -19.33 -19.31
CA GLY A 199 -3.23 -18.86 -20.71
C GLY A 199 -2.47 -17.54 -20.96
N GLY A 200 -1.88 -16.95 -19.91
CA GLY A 200 -1.07 -15.73 -20.00
C GLY A 200 -1.90 -14.44 -19.97
N LYS A 201 -1.21 -13.31 -19.93
CA LYS A 201 -1.82 -11.99 -19.74
C LYS A 201 -2.87 -11.63 -20.82
N ASP A 202 -2.68 -12.10 -22.06
CA ASP A 202 -3.53 -11.75 -23.21
C ASP A 202 -4.82 -12.60 -23.27
N ALA A 203 -4.91 -13.64 -22.44
CA ALA A 203 -6.14 -14.42 -22.26
C ALA A 203 -7.23 -13.65 -21.50
N TYR A 204 -6.89 -12.50 -20.90
CA TYR A 204 -7.80 -11.70 -20.06
C TYR A 204 -7.70 -10.23 -20.36
N ARG A 205 -8.81 -9.50 -20.17
CA ARG A 205 -8.86 -8.04 -20.19
C ARG A 205 -9.38 -7.50 -18.86
N ILE A 206 -9.04 -6.26 -18.56
CA ILE A 206 -9.54 -5.54 -17.38
C ILE A 206 -10.51 -4.50 -17.87
N ILE A 207 -11.77 -4.59 -17.44
CA ILE A 207 -12.76 -3.55 -17.58
C ILE A 207 -12.59 -2.61 -16.40
N LYS A 208 -12.18 -1.35 -16.67
CA LYS A 208 -11.90 -0.35 -15.64
C LYS A 208 -13.08 0.59 -15.46
N ASP A 209 -13.29 1.05 -14.23
CA ASP A 209 -14.17 2.19 -13.95
C ASP A 209 -13.32 3.43 -13.67
N ASP A 210 -13.10 4.25 -14.69
CA ASP A 210 -12.32 5.49 -14.57
C ASP A 210 -13.03 6.56 -13.74
N SER A 211 -14.26 6.32 -13.28
CA SER A 211 -14.97 7.20 -12.34
C SER A 211 -14.64 6.90 -10.87
N THR A 212 -13.85 5.88 -10.60
CA THR A 212 -13.37 5.50 -9.26
C THR A 212 -11.89 5.81 -9.11
N LEU A 213 -11.48 6.15 -7.89
CA LEU A 213 -10.08 6.33 -7.56
C LEU A 213 -9.88 5.97 -6.09
N ASP A 214 -9.14 4.90 -5.86
CA ASP A 214 -8.87 4.37 -4.53
C ASP A 214 -7.43 4.65 -4.09
N PRO A 215 -7.22 5.41 -3.01
CA PRO A 215 -5.90 5.56 -2.40
C PRO A 215 -5.53 4.29 -1.65
N LEU A 216 -4.53 3.56 -2.14
CA LEU A 216 -3.97 2.38 -1.48
C LEU A 216 -2.89 2.84 -0.50
N SER A 217 -3.17 2.72 0.80
CA SER A 217 -2.35 3.34 1.84
C SER A 217 -1.97 2.34 2.92
N PRO A 218 -0.77 2.49 3.52
CA PRO A 218 -0.44 1.83 4.77
C PRO A 218 -1.32 2.34 5.90
N ALA A 219 -1.51 1.49 6.93
CA ALA A 219 -2.27 1.85 8.11
C ALA A 219 -1.53 1.43 9.38
N VAL A 220 -1.75 2.19 10.45
CA VAL A 220 -1.26 1.93 11.80
C VAL A 220 -2.43 1.95 12.79
N ARG A 221 -2.23 1.45 14.01
CA ARG A 221 -3.23 1.56 15.07
C ARG A 221 -3.46 3.02 15.46
N GLN A 222 -4.70 3.38 15.72
CA GLN A 222 -5.05 4.66 16.33
C GLN A 222 -4.53 4.73 17.76
N GLY A 223 -4.26 5.96 18.25
CA GLY A 223 -3.85 6.22 19.62
C GLY A 223 -2.34 6.40 19.81
N ASP A 224 -1.50 5.88 18.92
CA ASP A 224 -0.06 6.18 18.90
C ASP A 224 0.25 7.24 17.83
N ASN A 225 0.09 8.51 18.21
CA ASN A 225 0.31 9.63 17.30
C ASN A 225 1.77 9.79 16.88
N GLU A 226 2.71 9.46 17.76
CA GLU A 226 4.15 9.56 17.45
C GLU A 226 4.52 8.55 16.36
N TRP A 227 4.04 7.32 16.48
CA TRP A 227 4.26 6.29 15.47
C TRP A 227 3.60 6.67 14.13
N ARG A 228 2.34 7.12 14.16
CA ARG A 228 1.64 7.58 12.96
C ARG A 228 2.41 8.68 12.25
N GLN A 229 2.79 9.75 12.97
CA GLN A 229 3.50 10.90 12.39
C GLN A 229 4.86 10.50 11.83
N LEU A 230 5.57 9.59 12.49
CA LEU A 230 6.84 9.07 11.98
C LEU A 230 6.67 8.30 10.67
N VAL A 231 5.67 7.43 10.59
CA VAL A 231 5.38 6.66 9.35
C VAL A 231 4.95 7.61 8.23
N GLU A 232 4.14 8.64 8.53
CA GLU A 232 3.78 9.70 7.57
C GLU A 232 5.01 10.50 7.12
N ALA A 233 5.91 10.86 8.03
CA ALA A 233 7.13 11.57 7.69
C ALA A 233 8.04 10.74 6.77
N VAL A 234 8.13 9.43 6.99
CA VAL A 234 8.85 8.54 6.06
C VAL A 234 8.20 8.56 4.68
N TRP A 235 6.87 8.42 4.60
CA TRP A 235 6.15 8.53 3.33
C TRP A 235 6.40 9.89 2.65
N ALA A 236 6.26 11.00 3.38
CA ALA A 236 6.52 12.34 2.88
C ALA A 236 7.95 12.49 2.36
N SER A 237 8.93 11.93 3.08
CA SER A 237 10.34 12.03 2.69
C SER A 237 10.65 11.38 1.34
N LEU A 238 9.96 10.29 0.99
CA LEU A 238 10.13 9.61 -0.31
C LEU A 238 9.61 10.50 -1.46
N LEU A 239 8.50 11.20 -1.25
CA LEU A 239 7.92 12.11 -2.24
C LEU A 239 8.71 13.42 -2.35
N LEU A 240 9.07 14.04 -1.20
CA LEU A 240 9.86 15.26 -1.17
C LEU A 240 11.24 15.07 -1.81
N ALA A 241 11.90 13.93 -1.57
CA ALA A 241 13.16 13.62 -2.24
C ALA A 241 13.01 13.64 -3.76
N GLN A 242 11.91 13.11 -4.29
CA GLN A 242 11.63 13.17 -5.73
C GLN A 242 11.41 14.61 -6.21
N GLU A 243 10.70 15.45 -5.47
CA GLU A 243 10.54 16.89 -5.79
C GLU A 243 11.88 17.63 -5.79
N PHE A 244 12.77 17.29 -4.86
CA PHE A 244 14.13 17.84 -4.81
C PHE A 244 15.07 17.25 -5.87
N GLY A 245 14.60 16.31 -6.71
CA GLY A 245 15.43 15.61 -7.70
C GLY A 245 16.47 14.67 -7.09
N LEU A 246 16.23 14.17 -5.88
CA LEU A 246 17.13 13.31 -5.12
C LEU A 246 16.68 11.86 -5.25
N GLY A 247 17.44 11.04 -5.98
CA GLY A 247 17.25 9.59 -6.06
C GLY A 247 18.11 8.83 -5.07
N GLN A 248 18.00 7.49 -5.09
CA GLN A 248 18.77 6.58 -4.22
C GLN A 248 20.27 6.83 -4.27
N ALA A 249 20.81 7.07 -5.47
CA ALA A 249 22.24 7.33 -5.68
C ALA A 249 22.75 8.54 -4.91
N ALA A 250 21.89 9.55 -4.66
CA ALA A 250 22.28 10.73 -3.90
C ALA A 250 22.61 10.41 -2.43
N PHE A 251 22.10 9.29 -1.90
CA PHE A 251 22.29 8.87 -0.51
C PHE A 251 23.19 7.63 -0.37
N ALA A 252 23.83 7.19 -1.46
CA ALA A 252 24.83 6.12 -1.42
C ALA A 252 26.05 6.55 -0.57
N PRO A 253 26.75 5.60 0.07
CA PRO A 253 28.00 5.90 0.76
C PRO A 253 29.02 6.62 -0.14
N GLY A 254 29.52 7.77 0.32
CA GLY A 254 30.46 8.59 -0.46
C GLY A 254 29.83 9.47 -1.54
N ALA A 255 28.51 9.48 -1.70
CA ALA A 255 27.84 10.36 -2.64
C ALA A 255 28.09 11.85 -2.29
N PRO A 256 28.36 12.69 -3.31
CA PRO A 256 28.63 14.11 -3.08
C PRO A 256 27.42 14.80 -2.45
N THR A 257 27.68 15.87 -1.72
CA THR A 257 26.65 16.78 -1.29
C THR A 257 26.22 17.71 -2.43
N SER A 258 25.01 18.25 -2.31
CA SER A 258 24.47 19.23 -3.23
C SER A 258 23.51 20.16 -2.49
N PRO A 259 23.29 21.41 -2.93
CA PRO A 259 22.38 22.31 -2.25
C PRO A 259 20.98 21.74 -2.00
N PRO A 260 20.31 21.06 -2.96
CA PRO A 260 19.03 20.40 -2.69
C PRO A 260 19.11 19.33 -1.60
N LYS A 261 20.18 18.53 -1.61
CA LYS A 261 20.39 17.48 -0.59
C LYS A 261 20.62 18.08 0.79
N GLU A 262 21.40 19.13 0.91
CA GLU A 262 21.66 19.82 2.18
C GLU A 262 20.37 20.41 2.77
N VAL A 263 19.57 21.08 1.95
CA VAL A 263 18.28 21.63 2.37
C VAL A 263 17.33 20.51 2.81
N PHE A 264 17.22 19.44 2.03
CA PHE A 264 16.39 18.27 2.37
C PHE A 264 16.79 17.64 3.70
N LEU A 265 18.08 17.40 3.92
CA LEU A 265 18.59 16.80 5.15
C LEU A 265 18.41 17.73 6.36
N SER A 266 18.69 19.03 6.20
CA SER A 266 18.49 20.00 7.27
C SER A 266 17.02 20.05 7.72
N LYS A 267 16.07 20.07 6.80
CA LYS A 267 14.64 20.06 7.12
C LYS A 267 14.22 18.75 7.80
N SER A 268 14.54 17.59 7.23
CA SER A 268 14.15 16.31 7.78
C SER A 268 14.73 16.06 9.18
N ASP A 269 15.98 16.49 9.43
CA ASP A 269 16.63 16.27 10.70
C ASP A 269 16.06 17.12 11.84
N THR A 270 15.33 18.22 11.54
CA THR A 270 14.59 18.97 12.56
C THR A 270 13.56 18.09 13.29
N LEU A 271 13.00 17.10 12.59
CA LEU A 271 11.98 16.19 13.13
C LEU A 271 12.59 15.05 13.97
N ALA A 272 13.86 14.73 13.77
CA ALA A 272 14.51 13.58 14.40
C ALA A 272 14.38 13.60 15.93
N LYS A 273 14.62 14.78 16.55
CA LYS A 273 14.50 14.95 17.99
C LYS A 273 13.08 14.75 18.49
N SER A 274 12.08 15.28 17.77
CA SER A 274 10.66 15.15 18.12
C SER A 274 10.19 13.70 18.05
N PHE A 275 10.68 12.94 17.09
CA PHE A 275 10.41 11.50 16.97
C PHE A 275 11.29 10.64 17.90
N GLY A 276 12.28 11.20 18.58
CA GLY A 276 13.22 10.42 19.38
C GLY A 276 14.02 9.39 18.58
N ILE A 277 14.36 9.70 17.34
CA ILE A 277 15.18 8.88 16.44
C ILE A 277 16.47 9.60 16.06
N GLU A 278 17.45 8.87 15.54
CA GLU A 278 18.73 9.43 15.13
C GLU A 278 18.60 10.33 13.89
N PRO A 279 19.29 11.49 13.85
CA PRO A 279 19.41 12.29 12.63
C PRO A 279 19.84 11.47 11.41
N GLY A 280 19.54 11.94 10.20
CA GLY A 280 19.78 11.22 8.95
C GLY A 280 18.78 10.08 8.70
N TRP A 281 17.68 10.04 9.42
CA TRP A 281 16.64 9.03 9.26
C TRP A 281 16.08 8.97 7.84
N ALA A 282 15.80 10.13 7.23
CA ALA A 282 15.31 10.22 5.85
C ALA A 282 16.37 9.78 4.83
N ALA A 283 17.64 10.14 5.06
CA ALA A 283 18.74 9.67 4.23
C ALA A 283 18.88 8.15 4.25
N ARG A 284 18.73 7.52 5.42
CA ARG A 284 18.76 6.04 5.55
C ARG A 284 17.60 5.38 4.80
N ALA A 285 16.39 5.94 4.89
CA ALA A 285 15.24 5.44 4.13
C ALA A 285 15.50 5.51 2.62
N LEU A 286 15.95 6.66 2.12
CA LEU A 286 16.25 6.89 0.70
C LEU A 286 17.42 6.06 0.19
N ALA A 287 18.46 5.87 0.98
CA ALA A 287 19.56 4.97 0.64
C ALA A 287 19.08 3.52 0.49
N ALA A 288 18.09 3.11 1.28
CA ALA A 288 17.56 1.75 1.26
C ALA A 288 16.66 1.47 0.04
N VAL A 289 15.77 2.40 -0.30
CA VAL A 289 14.69 2.13 -1.27
C VAL A 289 14.59 3.14 -2.42
N GLY A 290 15.33 4.24 -2.37
CA GLY A 290 15.21 5.34 -3.32
C GLY A 290 14.03 6.26 -2.99
N ASN A 291 13.74 7.20 -3.90
CA ASN A 291 12.57 8.06 -3.81
C ASN A 291 11.29 7.35 -4.30
N TYR A 292 10.15 7.99 -4.15
CA TYR A 292 8.85 7.42 -4.52
C TYR A 292 8.79 6.99 -6.01
N GLY A 293 9.28 7.83 -6.93
CA GLY A 293 9.27 7.51 -8.37
C GLY A 293 10.16 6.31 -8.71
N GLU A 294 11.32 6.18 -8.06
CA GLU A 294 12.19 4.99 -8.22
C GLU A 294 11.51 3.74 -7.68
N MET A 295 10.82 3.85 -6.52
CA MET A 295 10.03 2.73 -5.98
C MET A 295 8.88 2.34 -6.91
N TYR A 296 8.15 3.32 -7.46
CA TYR A 296 7.05 3.07 -8.40
C TYR A 296 7.53 2.39 -9.67
N ARG A 297 8.54 2.96 -10.35
CA ARG A 297 9.08 2.41 -11.60
C ARG A 297 9.55 0.97 -11.44
N ARG A 298 10.30 0.70 -10.38
CA ARG A 298 10.87 -0.63 -10.09
C ARG A 298 9.81 -1.68 -9.79
N ASN A 299 8.74 -1.31 -9.09
CA ASN A 299 7.76 -2.27 -8.59
C ASN A 299 6.51 -2.38 -9.49
N LEU A 300 6.04 -1.26 -10.02
CA LEU A 300 4.76 -1.16 -10.72
C LEU A 300 4.91 -0.64 -12.15
N GLY A 301 5.89 0.22 -12.39
CA GLY A 301 6.08 0.96 -13.63
C GLY A 301 6.99 0.28 -14.65
N ALA A 302 7.65 1.09 -15.47
CA ALA A 302 8.37 0.67 -16.68
C ALA A 302 9.57 -0.27 -16.44
N GLU A 303 10.08 -0.35 -15.21
CA GLU A 303 11.16 -1.26 -14.83
C GLU A 303 10.63 -2.59 -14.26
N SER A 304 9.31 -2.76 -14.18
CA SER A 304 8.64 -3.97 -13.69
C SER A 304 7.92 -4.72 -14.83
N PRO A 305 7.65 -6.03 -14.67
CA PRO A 305 6.83 -6.78 -15.63
C PRO A 305 5.40 -6.26 -15.79
N LEU A 306 4.93 -5.42 -14.85
CA LEU A 306 3.60 -4.83 -14.88
C LEU A 306 3.48 -3.68 -15.87
N ASP A 307 4.56 -2.91 -16.06
CA ASP A 307 4.68 -1.77 -16.98
C ASP A 307 3.46 -0.83 -16.91
N LEU A 308 3.04 -0.49 -15.67
CA LEU A 308 1.91 0.39 -15.44
C LEU A 308 2.33 1.85 -15.61
N GLU A 309 1.50 2.60 -16.34
CA GLU A 309 1.65 4.06 -16.40
C GLU A 309 1.49 4.68 -15.00
N GLU A 310 2.29 5.70 -14.71
CA GLU A 310 2.19 6.40 -13.44
C GLU A 310 0.82 7.08 -13.25
N GLY A 311 0.32 7.77 -14.29
CA GLY A 311 -0.98 8.44 -14.26
C GLY A 311 -1.19 9.29 -12.99
N PRO A 312 -2.20 8.99 -12.17
CA PRO A 312 -2.45 9.70 -10.90
C PRO A 312 -1.33 9.52 -9.87
N ASN A 313 -0.45 8.55 -10.07
CA ASN A 313 0.68 8.25 -9.18
C ASN A 313 1.91 9.13 -9.42
N ARG A 314 1.85 10.11 -10.33
CA ARG A 314 2.87 11.15 -10.47
C ARG A 314 2.78 12.14 -9.33
N LEU A 315 3.86 12.88 -9.10
CA LEU A 315 3.81 14.08 -8.26
C LEU A 315 2.80 15.09 -8.79
N TRP A 316 2.21 15.86 -7.91
CA TRP A 316 1.27 16.93 -8.26
C TRP A 316 1.86 17.93 -9.27
N SER A 317 3.14 18.25 -9.15
CA SER A 317 3.89 19.12 -10.06
C SER A 317 4.03 18.55 -11.49
N GLN A 318 3.79 17.24 -11.65
CA GLN A 318 3.81 16.50 -12.92
C GLN A 318 2.40 16.11 -13.38
N GLY A 319 1.36 16.71 -12.78
CA GLY A 319 -0.05 16.45 -13.10
C GLY A 319 -0.65 15.20 -12.44
N GLY A 320 -0.01 14.66 -11.43
CA GLY A 320 -0.52 13.55 -10.61
C GLY A 320 -1.18 14.00 -9.31
N LEU A 321 -1.42 13.07 -8.40
CA LEU A 321 -2.08 13.28 -7.12
C LEU A 321 -1.17 13.03 -5.92
N MET A 322 0.10 12.71 -6.13
CA MET A 322 1.06 12.54 -5.05
C MET A 322 1.54 13.92 -4.58
N ILE A 323 1.03 14.34 -3.42
CA ILE A 323 1.29 15.65 -2.80
C ILE A 323 1.98 15.42 -1.46
N PRO A 324 3.30 15.62 -1.35
CA PRO A 324 3.97 15.52 -0.06
C PRO A 324 3.61 16.72 0.82
N PRO A 325 3.32 16.52 2.11
CA PRO A 325 3.42 17.60 3.08
C PRO A 325 4.88 18.02 3.23
N ASP A 326 5.14 19.32 3.42
CA ASP A 326 6.50 19.82 3.76
C ASP A 326 6.89 19.35 5.18
N PHE A 327 8.20 19.24 5.48
CA PHE A 327 8.73 18.87 6.79
C PHE A 327 8.47 19.92 7.87
#